data_c23d8d438cf57e034c31c8f4f1f054c6
#
_entry.id   c23d8d438cf57e034c31c8f4f1f054c6
#
_cell.length_a   1.000
_cell.length_b   1.000
_cell.length_c   1.000
_cell.angle_alpha   90.00
_cell.angle_beta   90.00
_cell.angle_gamma   90.00
#
_symmetry.space_group_name_H-M   'P 1'
#
loop_
_entity.id
_entity.type
_entity.pdbx_description
1 polymer ?
#
loop_
_entity_poly.entity_id
_entity_poly.type
_entity_poly.pdbx_seq_one_letter_code
_entity_poly.pdbx_strand_id
1 'polypeptide(L)' 'MSHSYGSGFALIVVLFILLIIIGASWL' A
#
# COMPACT_ATOMS: atom_id res chain seq x y z
N MET A 1 -14.32 -6.57 -0.65
CA MET A 1 -14.26 -6.52 -1.55
C MET A 1 -14.68 -7.47 -2.45
N SER A 2 -15.40 -7.39 -3.13
CA SER A 2 -15.90 -8.27 -3.81
C SER A 2 -15.23 -8.46 -5.02
N HIS A 3 -14.38 -8.11 -5.48
CA HIS A 3 -13.87 -8.33 -6.61
C HIS A 3 -12.72 -8.66 -6.58
N SER A 4 -12.15 -8.87 -6.80
CA SER A 4 -11.21 -9.35 -6.68
C SER A 4 -10.15 -9.28 -7.50
N TYR A 5 -10.06 -9.21 -8.62
CA TYR A 5 -8.94 -9.16 -9.30
C TYR A 5 -8.31 -7.91 -9.14
N GLY A 6 -7.48 -7.44 -8.80
CA GLY A 6 -6.83 -6.20 -8.76
C GLY A 6 -7.00 -5.45 -7.52
N SER A 7 -7.95 -5.79 -6.72
CA SER A 7 -8.15 -5.04 -5.52
C SER A 7 -7.01 -5.28 -4.56
N GLY A 8 -6.45 -6.45 -4.51
CA GLY A 8 -5.34 -6.71 -3.63
C GLY A 8 -4.09 -5.99 -4.08
N PHE A 9 -3.91 -5.87 -5.36
CA PHE A 9 -2.74 -5.21 -5.88
C PHE A 9 -2.71 -3.74 -5.44
N ALA A 10 -3.84 -3.05 -5.55
CA ALA A 10 -3.89 -1.65 -5.16
C ALA A 10 -3.63 -1.47 -3.68
N LEU A 11 -4.15 -2.39 -2.87
CA LEU A 11 -3.92 -2.31 -1.45
C LEU A 11 -2.44 -2.47 -1.11
N ILE A 12 -1.78 -3.38 -1.79
CA ILE A 12 -0.38 -3.60 -1.53
C ILE A 12 0.44 -2.38 -1.95
N VAL A 13 0.10 -1.78 -3.07
CA VAL A 13 0.81 -0.60 -3.53
C VAL A 13 0.65 0.54 -2.52
N VAL A 14 -0.56 0.72 -1.99
CA VAL A 14 -0.79 1.76 -1.02
C VAL A 14 0.03 1.49 0.26
N LEU A 15 0.11 0.24 0.66
CA LEU A 15 0.88 -0.11 1.84
C LEU A 15 2.35 0.23 1.64
N PHE A 16 2.89 -0.06 0.47
CA PHE A 16 4.28 0.27 0.21
C PHE A 16 4.50 1.78 0.20
N ILE A 17 3.57 2.53 -0.36
CA ILE A 17 3.70 3.98 -0.39
C ILE A 17 3.68 4.52 1.04
N LEU A 18 2.77 4.01 1.87
CA LEU A 18 2.71 4.45 3.25
C LEU A 18 3.98 4.07 4.00
N LEU A 19 4.52 2.91 3.71
CA LEU A 19 5.73 2.48 4.36
C LEU A 19 6.90 3.42 4.01
N ILE A 20 6.96 3.86 2.76
CA ILE A 20 8.01 4.76 2.34
C ILE A 20 7.86 6.11 3.06
N ILE A 21 6.64 6.61 3.14
CA ILE A 21 6.42 7.90 3.78
C ILE A 21 6.77 7.83 5.26
N ILE A 22 6.30 6.81 5.94
CA ILE A 22 6.55 6.66 7.35
C ILE A 22 8.01 6.40 7.60
N GLY A 23 8.62 5.57 6.79
CA GLY A 23 10.03 5.28 6.95
C GLY A 23 10.88 6.52 6.79
N ALA A 24 10.52 7.37 5.84
CA ALA A 24 11.29 8.59 5.63
C ALA A 24 11.15 9.54 6.82
N SER A 25 9.97 9.57 7.42
CA SER A 25 9.81 10.48 8.53
C SER A 25 10.43 9.92 9.81
N TRP A 26 10.68 8.63 9.86
CA TRP A 26 11.30 8.08 11.02
C TRP A 26 12.81 8.15 10.91
N LEU A 27 13.30 8.39 9.77
CA LEU A 27 14.71 8.36 9.56
C LEU A 27 15.47 9.56 10.23
#